data_7d786d3788fa3d0676319935f547e06a
#
_entry.id   7d786d3788fa3d0676319935f547e06a
#
_cell.length_a   1.000
_cell.length_b   1.000
_cell.length_c   1.000
_cell.angle_alpha   90.00
_cell.angle_beta   90.00
_cell.angle_gamma   90.00
#
_symmetry.space_group_name_H-M   'P 1'
#
loop_
_entity.id
_entity.type
_entity.pdbx_description
1 polymer ?
#
loop_
_entity_poly.entity_id
_entity_poly.type
_entity_poly.pdbx_seq_one_letter_code
_entity_poly.pdbx_strand_id
1 'polypeptide(L)'
;MAIAEAYPGLKFVVQDLHTEGNEIPEHLNGRITFQDHDMLKPQPVKDADVYFWRAVLHNHPDAVVLKSLQSLIAALKPGAKIVIQDFGLTQPGEGRLADESYERLVIHVFCLLMA
;
A
#
# COMPACT_ATOMS: atom_id res chain seq x y z
N MET A 1 -7.30 -1.19 9.88
CA MET A 1 -7.73 -2.32 10.73
C MET A 1 -9.04 -2.95 10.29
N ALA A 2 -9.90 -2.26 9.52
CA ALA A 2 -11.19 -2.78 9.05
C ALA A 2 -11.14 -4.17 8.39
N ILE A 3 -10.11 -4.47 7.58
CA ILE A 3 -9.95 -5.79 6.96
C ILE A 3 -9.67 -6.87 8.03
N ALA A 4 -8.89 -6.56 9.06
CA ALA A 4 -8.59 -7.51 10.14
C ALA A 4 -9.82 -7.82 11.00
N GLU A 5 -10.71 -6.85 11.14
CA GLU A 5 -11.99 -7.04 11.85
C GLU A 5 -12.96 -7.88 11.02
N ALA A 6 -13.06 -7.60 9.73
CA ALA A 6 -13.96 -8.32 8.82
C ALA A 6 -13.52 -9.79 8.57
N TYR A 7 -12.21 -10.08 8.65
CA TYR A 7 -11.65 -11.40 8.32
C TYR A 7 -10.79 -11.94 9.47
N PRO A 8 -11.39 -12.59 10.48
CA PRO A 8 -10.69 -13.04 11.69
C PRO A 8 -9.61 -14.10 11.47
N GLY A 9 -9.64 -14.82 10.35
CA GLY A 9 -8.64 -15.83 9.99
C GLY A 9 -7.33 -15.27 9.40
N LEU A 10 -7.28 -13.97 9.08
CA LEU A 10 -6.10 -13.36 8.45
C LEU A 10 -5.11 -12.80 9.49
N LYS A 11 -3.83 -12.90 9.15
CA LYS A 11 -2.72 -12.23 9.85
C LYS A 11 -2.13 -11.16 8.95
N PHE A 12 -1.65 -10.09 9.55
CA PHE A 12 -1.16 -8.91 8.84
C PHE A 12 0.22 -8.50 9.34
N VAL A 13 1.11 -8.21 8.40
CA VAL A 13 2.33 -7.46 8.66
C VAL A 13 2.17 -6.12 7.96
N VAL A 14 2.08 -5.05 8.74
CA VAL A 14 1.97 -3.68 8.25
C VAL A 14 3.36 -3.08 8.19
N GLN A 15 3.79 -2.70 7.01
CA GLN A 15 5.12 -2.17 6.77
C GLN A 15 5.05 -0.68 6.38
N ASP A 16 5.94 0.10 6.97
CA ASP A 16 6.17 1.51 6.63
C ASP A 16 7.63 1.84 6.96
N LEU A 17 8.11 3.03 6.54
CA LEU A 17 9.45 3.51 6.89
C LEU A 17 9.61 3.68 8.41
N HIS A 18 8.54 4.13 9.07
CA HIS A 18 8.48 4.36 10.51
C HIS A 18 7.15 3.87 11.06
N THR A 19 7.19 2.82 11.84
CA THR A 19 5.99 2.21 12.44
C THR A 19 5.87 2.49 13.94
N GLU A 20 6.80 3.23 14.53
CA GLU A 20 6.75 3.62 15.94
C GLU A 20 5.50 4.44 16.26
N GLY A 21 4.89 4.17 17.41
CA GLY A 21 3.69 4.87 17.88
C GLY A 21 2.37 4.35 17.32
N ASN A 22 2.39 3.35 16.43
CA ASN A 22 1.16 2.69 16.00
C ASN A 22 0.65 1.75 17.09
N GLU A 23 -0.60 1.94 17.47
CA GLU A 23 -1.28 1.10 18.47
C GLU A 23 -2.10 0.00 17.79
N ILE A 24 -2.03 -1.20 18.34
CA ILE A 24 -2.87 -2.33 17.92
C ILE A 24 -4.00 -2.48 18.96
N PRO A 25 -5.27 -2.42 18.55
CA PRO A 25 -6.38 -2.72 19.44
C PRO A 25 -6.19 -4.09 20.07
N GLU A 26 -6.51 -4.23 21.37
CA GLU A 26 -6.27 -5.44 22.14
C GLU A 26 -6.87 -6.70 21.48
N HIS A 27 -8.08 -6.60 20.91
CA HIS A 27 -8.77 -7.70 20.23
C HIS A 27 -8.11 -8.15 18.91
N LEU A 28 -7.16 -7.36 18.38
CA LEU A 28 -6.38 -7.69 17.18
C LEU A 28 -4.92 -8.05 17.50
N ASN A 29 -4.59 -8.07 18.77
CA ASN A 29 -3.25 -8.41 19.23
C ASN A 29 -2.88 -9.85 18.81
N GLY A 30 -1.64 -10.05 18.37
CA GLY A 30 -1.17 -11.33 17.83
C GLY A 30 -1.59 -11.62 16.38
N ARG A 31 -2.44 -10.76 15.78
CA ARG A 31 -2.84 -10.87 14.36
C ARG A 31 -2.27 -9.77 13.48
N ILE A 32 -1.90 -8.65 14.07
CA ILE A 32 -1.26 -7.53 13.39
C ILE A 32 0.14 -7.35 13.95
N THR A 33 1.11 -7.17 13.08
CA THR A 33 2.49 -6.82 13.45
C THR A 33 2.91 -5.61 12.62
N PHE A 34 3.53 -4.62 13.25
CA PHE A 34 4.15 -3.50 12.56
C PHE A 34 5.64 -3.79 12.36
N GLN A 35 6.16 -3.42 11.20
CA GLN A 35 7.56 -3.65 10.84
C GLN A 35 8.08 -2.48 10.02
N ASP A 36 9.18 -1.87 10.45
CA ASP A 36 9.89 -0.86 9.66
C ASP A 36 10.49 -1.53 8.43
N HIS A 37 10.13 -1.02 7.26
CA HIS A 37 10.64 -1.52 5.99
C HIS A 37 10.58 -0.47 4.89
N ASP A 38 11.68 -0.34 4.16
CA ASP A 38 11.76 0.43 2.92
C ASP A 38 11.34 -0.45 1.74
N MET A 39 10.27 -0.10 1.05
CA MET A 39 9.73 -0.86 -0.08
C MET A 39 10.71 -1.02 -1.26
N LEU A 40 11.79 -0.23 -1.30
CA LEU A 40 12.82 -0.33 -2.34
C LEU A 40 13.91 -1.37 -2.01
N LYS A 41 13.87 -1.94 -0.81
CA LYS A 41 14.77 -3.00 -0.36
C LYS A 41 14.09 -4.37 -0.52
N PRO A 42 14.87 -5.45 -0.58
CA PRO A 42 14.32 -6.81 -0.65
C PRO A 42 13.27 -7.06 0.44
N GLN A 43 12.12 -7.59 0.06
CA GLN A 43 11.03 -7.87 0.99
C GLN A 43 11.42 -8.94 2.01
N PRO A 44 11.41 -8.62 3.33
CA PRO A 44 11.77 -9.55 4.38
C PRO A 44 10.66 -10.58 4.69
N VAL A 45 9.40 -10.23 4.49
CA VAL A 45 8.26 -11.15 4.68
C VAL A 45 8.14 -12.01 3.45
N LYS A 46 8.50 -13.29 3.58
CA LYS A 46 8.45 -14.27 2.48
C LYS A 46 7.19 -15.10 2.55
N ASP A 47 6.80 -15.65 1.40
CA ASP A 47 5.72 -16.62 1.27
C ASP A 47 4.35 -16.12 1.78
N ALA A 48 4.13 -14.81 1.81
CA ALA A 48 2.81 -14.26 2.09
C ALA A 48 1.84 -14.62 0.96
N ASP A 49 0.57 -14.77 1.30
CA ASP A 49 -0.49 -15.06 0.32
C ASP A 49 -0.83 -13.82 -0.51
N VAL A 50 -0.72 -12.64 0.11
CA VAL A 50 -1.03 -11.36 -0.52
C VAL A 50 0.00 -10.31 -0.10
N TYR A 51 0.50 -9.56 -1.07
CA TYR A 51 1.24 -8.31 -0.87
C TYR A 51 0.34 -7.16 -1.34
N PHE A 52 0.09 -6.20 -0.46
CA PHE A 52 -0.90 -5.17 -0.68
C PHE A 52 -0.32 -3.76 -0.54
N TRP A 53 -0.41 -2.96 -1.61
CA TRP A 53 -0.18 -1.53 -1.58
C TRP A 53 -1.50 -0.77 -1.61
N ARG A 54 -1.65 0.15 -0.69
CA ARG A 54 -2.80 1.03 -0.64
C ARG A 54 -2.35 2.48 -0.52
N ALA A 55 -2.73 3.29 -1.52
CA ALA A 55 -2.44 4.72 -1.56
C ALA A 55 -0.93 5.04 -1.42
N VAL A 56 -0.06 4.27 -2.09
CA VAL A 56 1.40 4.39 -2.02
C VAL A 56 1.99 4.71 -3.38
N LEU A 57 1.69 3.91 -4.39
CA LEU A 57 2.42 3.95 -5.66
C LEU A 57 2.16 5.23 -6.46
N HIS A 58 0.97 5.83 -6.33
CA HIS A 58 0.62 7.09 -6.99
C HIS A 58 1.51 8.27 -6.58
N ASN A 59 2.23 8.18 -5.47
CA ASN A 59 3.13 9.21 -4.98
C ASN A 59 4.56 9.11 -5.55
N HIS A 60 4.82 8.10 -6.37
CA HIS A 60 6.16 7.78 -6.83
C HIS A 60 6.24 7.71 -8.36
N PRO A 61 7.39 8.09 -8.96
CA PRO A 61 7.61 7.93 -10.39
C PRO A 61 7.75 6.46 -10.76
N ASP A 62 7.49 6.12 -12.03
CA ASP A 62 7.46 4.75 -12.55
C ASP A 62 8.72 3.94 -12.21
N ALA A 63 9.91 4.56 -12.24
CA ALA A 63 11.16 3.88 -11.90
C ALA A 63 11.19 3.39 -10.44
N VAL A 64 10.60 4.15 -9.52
CA VAL A 64 10.49 3.78 -8.09
C VAL A 64 9.45 2.69 -7.92
N VAL A 65 8.30 2.80 -8.59
CA VAL A 65 7.25 1.77 -8.59
C VAL A 65 7.80 0.44 -9.11
N LEU A 66 8.51 0.47 -10.26
CA LEU A 66 9.11 -0.74 -10.82
C LEU A 66 10.11 -1.38 -9.85
N LYS A 67 10.96 -0.58 -9.22
CA LYS A 67 11.94 -1.09 -8.24
C LYS A 67 11.26 -1.70 -7.02
N SER A 68 10.17 -1.09 -6.52
CA SER A 68 9.43 -1.63 -5.39
C SER A 68 8.78 -2.98 -5.71
N LEU A 69 8.24 -3.14 -6.92
CA LEU A 69 7.70 -4.42 -7.39
C LEU A 69 8.80 -5.47 -7.58
N GLN A 70 9.95 -5.08 -8.13
CA GLN A 70 11.10 -5.97 -8.27
C GLN A 70 11.63 -6.48 -6.92
N SER A 71 11.55 -5.65 -5.87
CA SER A 71 11.97 -6.03 -4.52
C SER A 71 11.17 -7.19 -3.92
N LEU A 72 9.97 -7.46 -4.44
CA LEU A 72 9.12 -8.57 -4.00
C LEU A 72 9.50 -9.91 -4.61
N ILE A 73 10.14 -9.94 -5.77
CA ILE A 73 10.26 -11.16 -6.60
C ILE A 73 10.82 -12.33 -5.79
N ALA A 74 11.86 -12.07 -4.98
CA ALA A 74 12.50 -13.10 -4.17
C ALA A 74 11.67 -13.57 -2.96
N ALA A 75 10.58 -12.87 -2.65
CA ALA A 75 9.71 -13.19 -1.52
C ALA A 75 8.41 -13.89 -1.95
N LEU A 76 8.10 -13.90 -3.25
CA LEU A 76 6.87 -14.49 -3.78
C LEU A 76 6.93 -16.01 -3.76
N LYS A 77 5.88 -16.63 -3.25
CA LYS A 77 5.59 -18.06 -3.47
C LYS A 77 4.68 -18.25 -4.69
N PRO A 78 4.64 -19.45 -5.29
CA PRO A 78 3.63 -19.75 -6.30
C PRO A 78 2.20 -19.50 -5.81
N GLY A 79 1.41 -18.76 -6.59
CA GLY A 79 0.03 -18.41 -6.23
C GLY A 79 -0.14 -17.18 -5.36
N ALA A 80 0.96 -16.55 -4.90
CA ALA A 80 0.88 -15.27 -4.19
C ALA A 80 0.24 -14.19 -5.08
N LYS A 81 -0.53 -13.31 -4.46
CA LYS A 81 -1.21 -12.21 -5.15
C LYS A 81 -0.56 -10.88 -4.80
N ILE A 82 -0.43 -10.03 -5.79
CA ILE A 82 -0.07 -8.63 -5.62
C ILE A 82 -1.34 -7.81 -5.83
N VAL A 83 -1.74 -7.04 -4.84
CA VAL A 83 -2.93 -6.19 -4.87
C VAL A 83 -2.49 -4.75 -4.74
N ILE A 84 -2.94 -3.91 -5.67
CA ILE A 84 -2.68 -2.48 -5.66
C ILE A 84 -4.03 -1.78 -5.64
N GLN A 85 -4.25 -0.99 -4.58
CA GLN A 85 -5.39 -0.10 -4.45
C GLN A 85 -4.89 1.34 -4.43
N ASP A 86 -5.05 2.02 -5.53
CA ASP A 86 -4.53 3.37 -5.69
C ASP A 86 -5.53 4.29 -6.38
N PHE A 87 -5.29 5.59 -6.30
CA PHE A 87 -6.08 6.58 -7.01
C PHE A 87 -5.62 6.65 -8.46
N GLY A 88 -6.54 6.39 -9.39
CA GLY A 88 -6.33 6.61 -10.81
C GLY A 88 -7.00 7.90 -11.24
N LEU A 89 -6.34 8.68 -12.10
CA LEU A 89 -7.02 9.76 -12.81
C LEU A 89 -7.91 9.14 -13.89
N THR A 90 -9.18 9.49 -13.89
CA THR A 90 -10.06 9.21 -15.02
C THR A 90 -9.57 9.92 -16.29
N GLN A 91 -9.74 9.29 -17.43
CA GLN A 91 -9.42 9.94 -18.71
C GLN A 91 -10.27 11.22 -18.83
N PRO A 92 -9.72 12.32 -19.38
CA PRO A 92 -10.46 13.55 -19.57
C PRO A 92 -11.79 13.33 -20.31
N GLY A 93 -12.91 13.66 -19.65
CA GLY A 93 -14.26 13.50 -20.21
C GLY A 93 -14.97 12.17 -19.95
N GLU A 94 -14.33 11.21 -19.28
CA GLU A 94 -14.96 9.91 -18.93
C GLU A 94 -15.59 9.90 -17.53
N GLY A 95 -15.26 10.88 -16.67
CA GLY A 95 -15.76 11.01 -15.30
C GLY A 95 -16.76 12.15 -15.13
N ARG A 96 -17.40 12.22 -13.96
CA ARG A 96 -18.10 13.45 -13.56
C ARG A 96 -17.08 14.54 -13.32
N LEU A 97 -17.35 15.76 -13.81
CA LEU A 97 -16.48 16.91 -13.62
C LEU A 97 -16.07 17.18 -12.16
N ALA A 98 -16.98 16.90 -11.21
CA ALA A 98 -16.69 17.06 -9.79
C ALA A 98 -15.67 16.02 -9.28
N ASP A 99 -15.79 14.77 -9.71
CA ASP A 99 -14.90 13.67 -9.29
C ASP A 99 -13.51 13.86 -9.90
N GLU A 100 -13.43 14.23 -11.18
CA GLU A 100 -12.19 14.53 -11.89
C GLU A 100 -11.46 15.73 -11.26
N SER A 101 -12.19 16.78 -10.88
CA SER A 101 -11.61 17.96 -10.23
C SER A 101 -11.07 17.64 -8.85
N TYR A 102 -11.77 16.79 -8.09
CA TYR A 102 -11.32 16.36 -6.76
C TYR A 102 -10.07 15.48 -6.85
N GLU A 103 -10.05 14.49 -7.75
CA GLU A 103 -8.90 13.62 -7.99
C GLU A 103 -7.66 14.43 -8.35
N ARG A 104 -7.79 15.38 -9.28
CA ARG A 104 -6.68 16.26 -9.69
C ARG A 104 -6.21 17.16 -8.57
N LEU A 105 -7.12 17.71 -7.75
CA LEU A 105 -6.79 18.55 -6.60
C LEU A 105 -6.01 17.75 -5.55
N VAL A 106 -6.47 16.56 -5.20
CA VAL A 106 -5.82 15.70 -4.21
C VAL A 106 -4.39 15.36 -4.64
N ILE A 107 -4.20 14.94 -5.89
CA ILE A 107 -2.87 14.63 -6.42
C ILE A 107 -1.98 15.87 -6.44
N HIS A 108 -2.52 17.01 -6.86
CA HIS A 108 -1.74 18.25 -6.91
C HIS A 108 -1.29 18.72 -5.53
N VAL A 109 -2.19 18.71 -4.55
CA VAL A 109 -1.86 19.06 -3.15
C VAL A 109 -0.83 18.09 -2.59
N PHE A 110 -0.97 16.78 -2.85
CA PHE A 110 -0.01 15.78 -2.40
C PHE A 110 1.39 16.02 -2.99
N CYS A 111 1.48 16.27 -4.30
CA CYS A 111 2.76 16.59 -4.94
C CYS A 111 3.41 17.84 -4.40
N LEU A 112 2.62 18.87 -4.04
CA LEU A 112 3.15 20.09 -3.42
C LEU A 112 3.65 19.90 -1.99
N LEU A 113 3.03 18.99 -1.24
CA LEU A 113 3.44 18.69 0.15
C LEU A 113 4.67 17.78 0.22
N MET A 114 4.97 17.04 -0.84
CA MET A 114 6.08 16.09 -0.92
C MET A 114 7.30 16.67 -1.66
N ALA A 115 7.19 17.87 -2.21
CA ALA A 115 8.28 18.58 -2.89
C ALA A 115 9.11 19.40 -1.91
#